data_b58ba28a3372a03a22d3c18f119183c8
#
_entry.id   b58ba28a3372a03a22d3c18f119183c8
#
_cell.length_a   1.000
_cell.length_b   1.000
_cell.length_c   1.000
_cell.angle_alpha   90.00
_cell.angle_beta   90.00
_cell.angle_gamma   90.00
#
_symmetry.space_group_name_H-M   'P 1'
#
loop_
_entity.id
_entity.type
_entity.pdbx_description
1 polymer ?
#
loop_
_entity_poly.entity_id
_entity_poly.type
_entity_poly.pdbx_seq_one_letter_code
_entity_poly.pdbx_strand_id
1 'polypeptide(L)'
;LLSHKLTRYIVYKLCAKYAKIELLSGVTTIRTVGGLADIDSKIRDNIKKGKLVGPRILASNMALSVPGGHMAGILAYEATDEESAVKYIEKINETHPDLIKLMITGGVLDAKKKGEPGELKMSPEIIKAACDKAHALGYKVAAHVESTLGVKLALENGVDTIEHGAKLTSDIIKLFKDKKASLITTISPAVPLAKFDKEISHATDLTQYNGNIVFEGIVSSSKECLKNDINVGLGTDTACPFVTHYDTWRELAYFMKYVQNDAREAIYHATLGNAIIAGIDKETGSIEINKSCDLLIVDKNPLEDITNLRNPYMVVFKGKVIKHPKVKKIKYVEQELDKHL
;
A
#
# COMPACT_ATOMS: atom_id res chain seq x y z
N LEU A 1 5.70 -14.07 -18.49
CA LEU A 1 4.98 -12.97 -19.14
C LEU A 1 5.90 -11.81 -19.51
N LEU A 2 6.87 -11.43 -18.66
CA LEU A 2 7.78 -10.30 -18.87
C LEU A 2 9.07 -10.64 -19.62
N SER A 3 9.27 -11.87 -20.04
CA SER A 3 10.44 -12.30 -20.82
C SER A 3 10.46 -11.72 -22.23
N HIS A 4 9.28 -11.49 -22.83
CA HIS A 4 9.14 -10.90 -24.16
C HIS A 4 9.11 -9.36 -24.11
N LYS A 5 9.93 -8.71 -24.94
CA LYS A 5 10.02 -7.24 -25.03
C LYS A 5 8.66 -6.57 -25.29
N LEU A 6 7.83 -7.16 -26.16
CA LEU A 6 6.50 -6.61 -26.51
C LEU A 6 5.54 -6.67 -25.32
N THR A 7 5.46 -7.81 -24.62
CA THR A 7 4.59 -7.96 -23.42
C THR A 7 5.02 -7.01 -22.31
N ARG A 8 6.35 -6.89 -22.08
CA ARG A 8 6.88 -5.93 -21.12
C ARG A 8 6.53 -4.48 -21.45
N TYR A 9 6.57 -4.12 -22.76
CA TYR A 9 6.16 -2.79 -23.21
C TYR A 9 4.66 -2.54 -22.98
N ILE A 10 3.80 -3.52 -23.29
CA ILE A 10 2.35 -3.42 -23.05
C ILE A 10 2.05 -3.21 -21.56
N VAL A 11 2.66 -4.03 -20.69
CA VAL A 11 2.51 -3.90 -19.22
C VAL A 11 3.01 -2.54 -18.76
N TYR A 12 4.18 -2.09 -19.20
CA TYR A 12 4.69 -0.75 -18.90
C TYR A 12 3.70 0.36 -19.27
N LYS A 13 3.10 0.29 -20.47
CA LYS A 13 2.09 1.28 -20.93
C LYS A 13 0.82 1.23 -20.08
N LEU A 14 0.42 0.04 -19.66
CA LEU A 14 -0.75 -0.14 -18.77
C LEU A 14 -0.48 0.45 -17.38
N CYS A 15 0.66 0.15 -16.77
CA CYS A 15 1.05 0.72 -15.48
C CYS A 15 1.18 2.25 -15.54
N ALA A 16 1.77 2.78 -16.62
CA ALA A 16 1.86 4.22 -16.85
C ALA A 16 0.48 4.89 -16.99
N LYS A 17 -0.48 4.20 -17.62
CA LYS A 17 -1.87 4.67 -17.71
C LYS A 17 -2.52 4.71 -16.33
N TYR A 18 -2.31 3.69 -15.50
CA TYR A 18 -2.86 3.65 -14.14
C TYR A 18 -2.22 4.70 -13.23
N ALA A 19 -0.91 4.91 -13.30
CA ALA A 19 -0.25 6.00 -12.60
C ALA A 19 -0.83 7.38 -12.98
N LYS A 20 -1.16 7.60 -14.27
CA LYS A 20 -1.86 8.81 -14.70
C LYS A 20 -3.27 8.92 -14.11
N ILE A 21 -4.01 7.81 -14.01
CA ILE A 21 -5.35 7.78 -13.42
C ILE A 21 -5.28 8.18 -11.94
N GLU A 22 -4.30 7.67 -11.18
CA GLU A 22 -4.07 8.07 -9.78
C GLU A 22 -3.92 9.60 -9.66
N LEU A 23 -3.03 10.20 -10.46
CA LEU A 23 -2.84 11.64 -10.46
C LEU A 23 -4.13 12.40 -10.79
N LEU A 24 -4.86 11.97 -11.82
CA LEU A 24 -6.11 12.62 -12.24
C LEU A 24 -7.24 12.46 -11.21
N SER A 25 -7.17 11.47 -10.31
CA SER A 25 -8.10 11.29 -9.20
C SER A 25 -7.71 12.04 -7.92
N GLY A 26 -6.61 12.82 -7.97
CA GLY A 26 -6.18 13.67 -6.86
C GLY A 26 -5.00 13.13 -6.05
N VAL A 27 -4.46 11.97 -6.41
CA VAL A 27 -3.33 11.35 -5.73
C VAL A 27 -2.02 11.87 -6.32
N THR A 28 -1.33 12.74 -5.62
CA THR A 28 -0.10 13.40 -6.12
C THR A 28 1.18 12.62 -5.77
N THR A 29 1.11 11.70 -4.82
CA THR A 29 2.22 10.82 -4.45
C THR A 29 1.71 9.43 -4.14
N ILE A 30 2.41 8.40 -4.65
CA ILE A 30 2.17 7.00 -4.32
C ILE A 30 3.47 6.31 -3.90
N ARG A 31 3.34 5.28 -3.07
CA ARG A 31 4.38 4.33 -2.75
C ARG A 31 3.94 2.96 -3.26
N THR A 32 4.71 2.35 -4.17
CA THR A 32 4.46 0.98 -4.59
C THR A 32 5.15 0.01 -3.64
N VAL A 33 4.50 -1.13 -3.36
CA VAL A 33 4.98 -2.13 -2.40
C VAL A 33 4.86 -3.54 -3.01
N GLY A 34 5.74 -3.81 -3.95
CA GLY A 34 5.76 -4.98 -4.81
C GLY A 34 5.26 -4.63 -6.21
N GLY A 35 6.10 -4.80 -7.20
CA GLY A 35 5.83 -4.44 -8.59
C GLY A 35 6.43 -5.42 -9.60
N LEU A 36 6.15 -5.19 -10.87
CA LEU A 36 6.60 -6.04 -11.97
C LEU A 36 7.98 -5.63 -12.45
N ALA A 37 8.99 -6.41 -12.11
CA ALA A 37 10.38 -6.15 -12.47
C ALA A 37 10.84 -4.74 -12.02
N ASP A 38 11.33 -3.89 -12.93
CA ASP A 38 11.78 -2.51 -12.72
C ASP A 38 10.80 -1.49 -13.33
N ILE A 39 9.53 -1.87 -13.53
CA ILE A 39 8.55 -1.02 -14.23
C ILE A 39 8.25 0.23 -13.40
N ASP A 40 8.14 0.11 -12.09
CA ASP A 40 7.78 1.22 -11.20
C ASP A 40 8.84 2.32 -11.22
N SER A 41 10.11 1.95 -11.03
CA SER A 41 11.23 2.90 -11.10
C SER A 41 11.37 3.54 -12.49
N LYS A 42 11.13 2.77 -13.56
CA LYS A 42 11.11 3.33 -14.93
C LYS A 42 10.01 4.33 -15.16
N ILE A 43 8.80 4.07 -14.64
CA ILE A 43 7.67 5.03 -14.72
C ILE A 43 7.99 6.26 -13.89
N ARG A 44 8.44 6.08 -12.64
CA ARG A 44 8.91 7.17 -11.76
C ARG A 44 9.89 8.09 -12.50
N ASP A 45 10.94 7.51 -13.08
CA ASP A 45 12.01 8.26 -13.74
C ASP A 45 11.51 8.98 -15.01
N ASN A 46 10.58 8.37 -15.74
CA ASN A 46 9.97 9.00 -16.91
C ASN A 46 9.01 10.13 -16.54
N ILE A 47 8.29 10.02 -15.41
CA ILE A 47 7.49 11.12 -14.86
C ILE A 47 8.43 12.26 -14.40
N LYS A 48 9.51 11.94 -13.68
CA LYS A 48 10.52 12.92 -13.23
C LYS A 48 11.15 13.67 -14.40
N LYS A 49 11.40 12.98 -15.52
CA LYS A 49 11.93 13.58 -16.77
C LYS A 49 10.86 14.31 -17.61
N GLY A 50 9.59 14.33 -17.19
CA GLY A 50 8.48 14.94 -17.94
C GLY A 50 8.03 14.17 -19.16
N LYS A 51 8.48 12.92 -19.36
CA LYS A 51 8.10 12.05 -20.51
C LYS A 51 6.75 11.36 -20.31
N LEU A 52 6.31 11.25 -19.07
CA LEU A 52 5.01 10.70 -18.66
C LEU A 52 4.30 11.67 -17.72
N VAL A 53 2.97 11.59 -17.70
CA VAL A 53 2.11 12.24 -16.72
C VAL A 53 1.73 11.22 -15.66
N GLY A 54 1.98 11.53 -14.38
CA GLY A 54 1.68 10.68 -13.24
C GLY A 54 2.11 11.35 -11.94
N PRO A 55 1.84 10.74 -10.79
CA PRO A 55 2.21 11.26 -9.47
C PRO A 55 3.71 11.13 -9.19
N ARG A 56 4.18 11.66 -8.07
CA ARG A 56 5.46 11.23 -7.46
C ARG A 56 5.33 9.76 -7.10
N ILE A 57 6.32 8.95 -7.44
CA ILE A 57 6.34 7.52 -7.11
C ILE A 57 7.54 7.23 -6.23
N LEU A 58 7.32 6.53 -5.13
CA LEU A 58 8.34 5.82 -4.36
C LEU A 58 8.21 4.34 -4.74
N ALA A 59 9.18 3.84 -5.47
CA ALA A 59 9.13 2.53 -6.12
C ALA A 59 9.85 1.45 -5.31
N SER A 60 9.19 0.31 -5.04
CA SER A 60 9.86 -0.87 -4.49
C SER A 60 10.37 -1.83 -5.57
N ASN A 61 9.76 -1.82 -6.75
CA ASN A 61 9.97 -2.82 -7.79
C ASN A 61 9.62 -4.24 -7.30
N MET A 62 10.38 -5.29 -7.71
CA MET A 62 10.15 -6.65 -7.20
C MET A 62 10.29 -6.71 -5.69
N ALA A 63 9.39 -7.45 -5.06
CA ALA A 63 9.48 -7.79 -3.64
C ALA A 63 10.40 -9.01 -3.41
N LEU A 64 10.61 -9.36 -2.14
CA LEU A 64 11.19 -10.61 -1.72
C LEU A 64 10.13 -11.46 -1.02
N SER A 65 10.03 -12.72 -1.40
CA SER A 65 9.19 -13.76 -0.81
C SER A 65 10.01 -15.03 -0.61
N VAL A 66 9.35 -16.14 -0.34
CA VAL A 66 9.94 -17.48 -0.25
C VAL A 66 9.16 -18.44 -1.16
N PRO A 67 9.66 -19.63 -1.51
CA PRO A 67 8.91 -20.62 -2.27
C PRO A 67 7.55 -20.91 -1.64
N GLY A 68 6.47 -20.78 -2.44
CA GLY A 68 5.08 -20.91 -1.96
C GLY A 68 4.58 -19.81 -1.04
N GLY A 69 5.31 -18.71 -0.91
CA GLY A 69 4.91 -17.49 -0.22
C GLY A 69 4.02 -16.59 -1.07
N HIS A 70 3.53 -15.50 -0.46
CA HIS A 70 2.66 -14.53 -1.13
C HIS A 70 3.36 -13.92 -2.36
N MET A 71 2.67 -13.89 -3.50
CA MET A 71 3.15 -13.35 -4.78
C MET A 71 4.49 -13.91 -5.29
N ALA A 72 4.95 -15.06 -4.75
CA ALA A 72 6.18 -15.72 -5.13
C ALA A 72 6.23 -16.01 -6.65
N GLY A 73 7.36 -15.70 -7.28
CA GLY A 73 7.57 -15.88 -8.73
C GLY A 73 6.76 -14.95 -9.65
N ILE A 74 5.87 -14.10 -9.11
CA ILE A 74 5.05 -13.14 -9.88
C ILE A 74 5.55 -11.71 -9.64
N LEU A 75 5.38 -11.20 -8.42
CA LEU A 75 5.80 -9.87 -7.98
C LEU A 75 6.98 -9.90 -7.00
N ALA A 76 7.45 -11.10 -6.63
CA ALA A 76 8.51 -11.30 -5.66
C ALA A 76 9.52 -12.36 -6.12
N TYR A 77 10.80 -12.14 -5.80
CA TYR A 77 11.83 -13.17 -5.86
C TYR A 77 11.64 -14.15 -4.71
N GLU A 78 12.12 -15.39 -4.88
CA GLU A 78 11.95 -16.48 -3.91
C GLU A 78 13.29 -16.79 -3.24
N ALA A 79 13.46 -16.27 -2.01
CA ALA A 79 14.62 -16.61 -1.19
C ALA A 79 14.41 -17.94 -0.47
N THR A 80 15.39 -18.81 -0.47
CA THR A 80 15.38 -20.11 0.20
C THR A 80 16.15 -20.12 1.52
N ASP A 81 17.03 -19.13 1.70
CA ASP A 81 17.93 -18.96 2.82
C ASP A 81 18.41 -17.50 2.92
N GLU A 82 19.23 -17.19 3.93
CA GLU A 82 19.75 -15.85 4.18
C GLU A 82 20.67 -15.36 3.05
N GLU A 83 21.49 -16.24 2.47
CA GLU A 83 22.42 -15.89 1.40
C GLU A 83 21.65 -15.47 0.14
N SER A 84 20.63 -16.23 -0.25
CA SER A 84 19.77 -15.91 -1.38
C SER A 84 18.94 -14.66 -1.13
N ALA A 85 18.50 -14.41 0.12
CA ALA A 85 17.82 -13.17 0.49
C ALA A 85 18.73 -11.95 0.25
N VAL A 86 19.94 -11.96 0.75
CA VAL A 86 20.94 -10.89 0.52
C VAL A 86 21.17 -10.68 -0.98
N LYS A 87 21.39 -11.75 -1.73
CA LYS A 87 21.59 -11.69 -3.19
C LYS A 87 20.42 -11.08 -3.93
N TYR A 88 19.17 -11.40 -3.53
CA TYR A 88 18.00 -10.80 -4.16
C TYR A 88 17.80 -9.32 -3.77
N ILE A 89 18.14 -8.92 -2.54
CA ILE A 89 18.15 -7.49 -2.18
C ILE A 89 19.18 -6.71 -3.02
N GLU A 90 20.37 -7.26 -3.26
CA GLU A 90 21.37 -6.67 -4.17
C GLU A 90 20.82 -6.54 -5.60
N LYS A 91 20.17 -7.59 -6.11
CA LYS A 91 19.54 -7.56 -7.42
C LYS A 91 18.40 -6.53 -7.53
N ILE A 92 17.61 -6.36 -6.47
CA ILE A 92 16.57 -5.31 -6.42
C ILE A 92 17.25 -3.93 -6.42
N ASN A 93 18.34 -3.74 -5.66
CA ASN A 93 19.11 -2.50 -5.63
C ASN A 93 19.59 -2.04 -7.02
N GLU A 94 19.98 -2.99 -7.91
CA GLU A 94 20.36 -2.66 -9.30
C GLU A 94 19.23 -1.97 -10.10
N THR A 95 17.98 -2.09 -9.66
CA THR A 95 16.82 -1.46 -10.28
C THR A 95 16.50 -0.08 -9.72
N HIS A 96 17.34 0.43 -8.81
CA HIS A 96 17.21 1.72 -8.14
C HIS A 96 15.84 1.95 -7.48
N PRO A 97 15.43 1.10 -6.52
CA PRO A 97 14.19 1.29 -5.76
C PRO A 97 14.32 2.46 -4.78
N ASP A 98 13.20 2.90 -4.20
CA ASP A 98 13.16 3.87 -3.09
C ASP A 98 12.97 3.18 -1.73
N LEU A 99 12.55 1.92 -1.73
CA LEU A 99 12.35 1.06 -0.56
C LEU A 99 12.40 -0.42 -0.95
N ILE A 100 12.51 -1.30 0.03
CA ILE A 100 12.43 -2.75 -0.16
C ILE A 100 11.09 -3.26 0.35
N LYS A 101 10.50 -4.25 -0.33
CA LYS A 101 9.26 -4.95 0.08
C LYS A 101 9.52 -6.42 0.35
N LEU A 102 9.05 -6.89 1.51
CA LEU A 102 9.02 -8.31 1.89
C LEU A 102 7.58 -8.83 1.92
N MET A 103 7.38 -10.11 1.60
CA MET A 103 6.15 -10.86 1.74
C MET A 103 6.34 -11.91 2.84
N ILE A 104 6.04 -11.54 4.09
CA ILE A 104 6.39 -12.35 5.27
C ILE A 104 5.37 -13.44 5.53
N THR A 105 4.09 -13.12 5.34
CA THR A 105 2.98 -14.07 5.49
C THR A 105 2.33 -14.38 4.16
N GLY A 106 1.49 -15.41 4.11
CA GLY A 106 0.47 -15.56 3.10
C GLY A 106 -0.59 -14.47 3.23
N GLY A 107 -1.51 -14.41 2.29
CA GLY A 107 -2.67 -13.52 2.30
C GLY A 107 -3.99 -14.30 2.19
N VAL A 108 -5.11 -13.58 2.28
CA VAL A 108 -6.48 -14.17 2.20
C VAL A 108 -6.63 -15.08 0.98
N LEU A 109 -6.09 -14.67 -0.18
CA LEU A 109 -6.24 -15.41 -1.44
C LEU A 109 -5.29 -16.61 -1.55
N ASP A 110 -4.24 -16.67 -0.73
CA ASP A 110 -3.29 -17.79 -0.66
C ASP A 110 -3.70 -18.85 0.38
N ALA A 111 -4.64 -18.49 1.26
CA ALA A 111 -5.01 -19.28 2.41
C ALA A 111 -5.62 -20.62 2.02
N LYS A 112 -5.07 -21.71 2.57
CA LYS A 112 -5.54 -23.08 2.36
C LYS A 112 -6.43 -23.58 3.49
N LYS A 113 -6.40 -22.91 4.64
CA LYS A 113 -7.13 -23.30 5.84
C LYS A 113 -8.01 -22.17 6.37
N LYS A 114 -9.16 -22.55 6.91
CA LYS A 114 -10.06 -21.64 7.59
C LYS A 114 -9.44 -21.18 8.91
N GLY A 115 -9.40 -19.86 9.14
CA GLY A 115 -8.83 -19.27 10.34
C GLY A 115 -7.34 -18.93 10.26
N GLU A 116 -6.68 -19.24 9.14
CA GLU A 116 -5.25 -18.99 8.94
C GLU A 116 -4.99 -18.17 7.66
N PRO A 117 -5.49 -16.91 7.54
CA PRO A 117 -5.25 -16.10 6.34
C PRO A 117 -3.79 -15.72 6.18
N GLY A 118 -3.11 -15.38 7.28
CA GLY A 118 -1.73 -14.90 7.31
C GLY A 118 -0.73 -15.95 7.81
N GLU A 119 -0.74 -17.17 7.22
CA GLU A 119 0.26 -18.19 7.56
C GLU A 119 1.67 -17.63 7.39
N LEU A 120 2.52 -17.78 8.44
CA LEU A 120 3.93 -17.38 8.36
C LEU A 120 4.64 -18.18 7.26
N LYS A 121 5.27 -17.49 6.31
CA LYS A 121 5.99 -18.10 5.19
C LYS A 121 7.50 -17.88 5.27
N MET A 122 7.93 -16.67 5.62
CA MET A 122 9.34 -16.30 5.67
C MET A 122 9.88 -16.53 7.09
N SER A 123 11.02 -17.20 7.21
CA SER A 123 11.66 -17.44 8.52
C SER A 123 12.27 -16.15 9.09
N PRO A 124 12.41 -16.05 10.43
CA PRO A 124 13.03 -14.88 11.08
C PRO A 124 14.43 -14.58 10.55
N GLU A 125 15.23 -15.62 10.23
CA GLU A 125 16.59 -15.49 9.73
C GLU A 125 16.60 -14.82 8.35
N ILE A 126 15.71 -15.23 7.44
CA ILE A 126 15.56 -14.63 6.11
C ILE A 126 15.08 -13.18 6.23
N ILE A 127 14.08 -12.90 7.12
CA ILE A 127 13.60 -11.53 7.37
C ILE A 127 14.76 -10.65 7.83
N LYS A 128 15.51 -11.12 8.81
CA LYS A 128 16.64 -10.36 9.37
C LYS A 128 17.72 -10.10 8.33
N ALA A 129 18.16 -11.11 7.59
CA ALA A 129 19.17 -10.96 6.55
C ALA A 129 18.75 -9.96 5.46
N ALA A 130 17.48 -10.01 5.04
CA ALA A 130 16.91 -9.06 4.08
C ALA A 130 16.87 -7.63 4.63
N CYS A 131 16.40 -7.43 5.88
CA CYS A 131 16.33 -6.12 6.53
C CYS A 131 17.72 -5.53 6.75
N ASP A 132 18.66 -6.30 7.30
CA ASP A 132 20.04 -5.84 7.55
C ASP A 132 20.69 -5.38 6.24
N LYS A 133 20.52 -6.16 5.15
CA LYS A 133 21.07 -5.79 3.84
C LYS A 133 20.40 -4.55 3.26
N ALA A 134 19.07 -4.45 3.35
CA ALA A 134 18.32 -3.29 2.88
C ALA A 134 18.75 -2.01 3.62
N HIS A 135 18.85 -2.06 4.95
CA HIS A 135 19.29 -0.94 5.78
C HIS A 135 20.75 -0.55 5.50
N ALA A 136 21.64 -1.53 5.29
CA ALA A 136 23.04 -1.26 4.89
C ALA A 136 23.14 -0.53 3.54
N LEU A 137 22.14 -0.70 2.66
CA LEU A 137 22.02 0.02 1.40
C LEU A 137 21.23 1.35 1.52
N GLY A 138 20.73 1.69 2.71
CA GLY A 138 20.00 2.93 2.98
C GLY A 138 18.50 2.87 2.70
N TYR A 139 17.91 1.68 2.50
CA TYR A 139 16.49 1.51 2.24
C TYR A 139 15.68 1.23 3.50
N LYS A 140 14.48 1.79 3.58
CA LYS A 140 13.44 1.31 4.49
C LYS A 140 12.81 0.02 3.96
N VAL A 141 12.31 -0.82 4.87
CA VAL A 141 11.68 -2.10 4.56
C VAL A 141 10.20 -2.07 4.90
N ALA A 142 9.36 -2.34 3.91
CA ALA A 142 7.91 -2.55 4.05
C ALA A 142 7.60 -4.04 3.99
N ALA A 143 6.63 -4.53 4.78
CA ALA A 143 6.26 -5.94 4.78
C ALA A 143 4.75 -6.17 4.68
N HIS A 144 4.32 -7.08 3.79
CA HIS A 144 2.98 -7.67 3.81
C HIS A 144 2.89 -8.63 5.00
N VAL A 145 1.93 -8.37 5.91
CA VAL A 145 1.75 -9.16 7.13
C VAL A 145 0.28 -9.19 7.55
N GLU A 146 -0.32 -10.38 7.59
CA GLU A 146 -1.73 -10.60 7.94
C GLU A 146 -1.92 -11.54 9.14
N SER A 147 -0.90 -11.67 10.03
CA SER A 147 -1.03 -12.43 11.28
C SER A 147 -0.26 -11.79 12.43
N THR A 148 -0.75 -11.99 13.66
CA THR A 148 -0.14 -11.47 14.90
C THR A 148 1.30 -11.93 15.07
N LEU A 149 1.58 -13.21 14.81
CA LEU A 149 2.95 -13.74 14.86
C LEU A 149 3.83 -13.11 13.78
N GLY A 150 3.29 -12.95 12.56
CA GLY A 150 4.01 -12.30 11.45
C GLY A 150 4.40 -10.86 11.80
N VAL A 151 3.48 -10.06 12.38
CA VAL A 151 3.78 -8.68 12.82
C VAL A 151 4.89 -8.66 13.86
N LYS A 152 4.83 -9.56 14.85
CA LYS A 152 5.87 -9.65 15.87
C LYS A 152 7.25 -9.94 15.25
N LEU A 153 7.34 -10.99 14.45
CA LEU A 153 8.61 -11.40 13.82
C LEU A 153 9.13 -10.35 12.84
N ALA A 154 8.25 -9.67 12.09
CA ALA A 154 8.62 -8.58 11.21
C ALA A 154 9.33 -7.44 11.99
N LEU A 155 8.73 -6.98 13.08
CA LEU A 155 9.26 -5.90 13.91
C LEU A 155 10.55 -6.30 14.64
N GLU A 156 10.61 -7.52 15.19
CA GLU A 156 11.81 -8.03 15.86
C GLU A 156 13.01 -8.05 14.92
N ASN A 157 12.79 -8.33 13.62
CA ASN A 157 13.83 -8.49 12.62
C ASN A 157 14.06 -7.27 11.72
N GLY A 158 13.48 -6.10 12.07
CA GLY A 158 13.90 -4.83 11.50
C GLY A 158 13.00 -4.25 10.40
N VAL A 159 11.78 -4.73 10.23
CA VAL A 159 10.81 -4.12 9.31
C VAL A 159 10.40 -2.73 9.81
N ASP A 160 10.38 -1.74 8.92
CA ASP A 160 10.04 -0.34 9.22
C ASP A 160 8.55 -0.04 9.09
N THR A 161 7.86 -0.68 8.12
CA THR A 161 6.41 -0.51 7.94
C THR A 161 5.69 -1.84 7.77
N ILE A 162 4.62 -2.02 8.53
CA ILE A 162 3.71 -3.17 8.41
C ILE A 162 2.55 -2.74 7.51
N GLU A 163 2.39 -3.44 6.40
CA GLU A 163 1.24 -3.29 5.51
C GLU A 163 0.13 -4.24 5.97
N HIS A 164 -1.12 -3.80 5.94
CA HIS A 164 -2.32 -4.47 6.43
C HIS A 164 -2.35 -4.56 7.97
N GLY A 165 -1.55 -5.42 8.54
CA GLY A 165 -1.50 -5.67 9.97
C GLY A 165 -2.47 -6.77 10.43
N ALA A 166 -2.48 -7.03 11.72
CA ALA A 166 -3.30 -8.02 12.39
C ALA A 166 -3.54 -7.61 13.84
N LYS A 167 -4.35 -8.37 14.59
CA LYS A 167 -4.60 -8.09 16.02
C LYS A 167 -3.28 -7.98 16.78
N LEU A 168 -3.10 -6.86 17.50
CA LEU A 168 -1.87 -6.56 18.25
C LEU A 168 -2.00 -7.00 19.72
N THR A 169 -0.88 -7.45 20.28
CA THR A 169 -0.70 -7.70 21.71
C THR A 169 0.15 -6.57 22.31
N SER A 170 0.18 -6.45 23.65
CA SER A 170 0.92 -5.39 24.33
C SER A 170 2.43 -5.39 24.04
N ASP A 171 3.01 -6.57 23.86
CA ASP A 171 4.43 -6.72 23.48
C ASP A 171 4.69 -6.24 22.05
N ILE A 172 3.77 -6.48 21.11
CA ILE A 172 3.87 -5.98 19.72
C ILE A 172 3.72 -4.46 19.69
N ILE A 173 2.80 -3.89 20.48
CA ILE A 173 2.67 -2.42 20.60
C ILE A 173 3.98 -1.81 21.11
N LYS A 174 4.62 -2.46 22.10
CA LYS A 174 5.94 -2.04 22.59
C LYS A 174 7.00 -2.12 21.48
N LEU A 175 7.01 -3.19 20.69
CA LEU A 175 7.93 -3.33 19.55
C LEU A 175 7.76 -2.21 18.52
N PHE A 176 6.54 -1.85 18.14
CA PHE A 176 6.30 -0.70 17.25
C PHE A 176 6.96 0.57 17.76
N LYS A 177 6.80 0.87 19.07
CA LYS A 177 7.39 2.06 19.71
C LYS A 177 8.92 1.99 19.76
N ASP A 178 9.46 0.87 20.22
CA ASP A 178 10.92 0.67 20.38
C ASP A 178 11.64 0.75 19.02
N LYS A 179 11.02 0.20 17.96
CA LYS A 179 11.57 0.19 16.59
C LYS A 179 11.19 1.43 15.78
N LYS A 180 10.30 2.29 16.30
CA LYS A 180 9.73 3.44 15.58
C LYS A 180 9.10 3.02 14.24
N ALA A 181 8.54 1.82 14.19
CA ALA A 181 7.86 1.30 13.02
C ALA A 181 6.47 1.92 12.87
N SER A 182 5.91 1.83 11.67
CA SER A 182 4.60 2.40 11.34
C SER A 182 3.67 1.32 10.78
N LEU A 183 2.36 1.55 10.87
CA LEU A 183 1.34 0.73 10.26
C LEU A 183 0.77 1.43 9.03
N ILE A 184 0.55 0.70 7.94
CA ILE A 184 -0.22 1.16 6.79
C ILE A 184 -1.51 0.37 6.73
N THR A 185 -2.61 1.01 7.06
CA THR A 185 -3.94 0.42 6.91
C THR A 185 -4.32 0.33 5.43
N THR A 186 -5.01 -0.75 5.06
CA THR A 186 -5.49 -1.01 3.71
C THR A 186 -6.87 -1.67 3.81
N ILE A 187 -7.86 -0.88 4.20
CA ILE A 187 -9.24 -1.37 4.40
C ILE A 187 -9.89 -1.66 3.05
N SER A 188 -9.52 -0.91 2.01
CA SER A 188 -10.09 -1.00 0.67
C SER A 188 -10.11 -2.41 0.08
N PRO A 189 -9.04 -3.23 0.09
CA PRO A 189 -9.10 -4.60 -0.43
C PRO A 189 -9.84 -5.57 0.50
N ALA A 190 -9.88 -5.29 1.80
CA ALA A 190 -10.51 -6.17 2.77
C ALA A 190 -12.05 -6.08 2.74
N VAL A 191 -12.62 -4.90 2.45
CA VAL A 191 -14.08 -4.70 2.39
C VAL A 191 -14.77 -5.61 1.37
N PRO A 192 -14.34 -5.70 0.09
CA PRO A 192 -14.96 -6.60 -0.87
C PRO A 192 -14.86 -8.09 -0.47
N LEU A 193 -13.72 -8.51 0.09
CA LEU A 193 -13.52 -9.89 0.52
C LEU A 193 -14.35 -10.26 1.75
N ALA A 194 -14.55 -9.33 2.66
CA ALA A 194 -15.24 -9.56 3.93
C ALA A 194 -16.75 -9.28 3.88
N LYS A 195 -17.19 -8.25 3.13
CA LYS A 195 -18.53 -7.66 3.27
C LYS A 195 -19.41 -7.80 2.04
N PHE A 196 -18.86 -8.07 0.85
CA PHE A 196 -19.67 -8.22 -0.34
C PHE A 196 -20.39 -9.57 -0.36
N ASP A 197 -21.58 -9.61 -0.98
CA ASP A 197 -22.24 -10.85 -1.30
C ASP A 197 -21.36 -11.70 -2.22
N LYS A 198 -21.41 -13.04 -2.05
CA LYS A 198 -20.56 -13.97 -2.79
C LYS A 198 -20.81 -13.96 -4.29
N GLU A 199 -22.06 -13.68 -4.68
CA GLU A 199 -22.44 -13.51 -6.09
C GLU A 199 -21.71 -12.34 -6.75
N ILE A 200 -21.30 -11.34 -5.97
CA ILE A 200 -20.59 -10.15 -6.44
C ILE A 200 -19.09 -10.32 -6.34
N SER A 201 -18.60 -10.74 -5.16
CA SER A 201 -17.17 -10.89 -4.89
C SER A 201 -16.55 -12.14 -5.51
N HIS A 202 -17.40 -13.14 -5.85
CA HIS A 202 -16.99 -14.51 -6.20
C HIS A 202 -16.09 -15.18 -5.15
N ALA A 203 -16.15 -14.70 -3.91
CA ALA A 203 -15.39 -15.25 -2.80
C ALA A 203 -15.95 -16.63 -2.41
N THR A 204 -15.06 -17.59 -2.16
CA THR A 204 -15.43 -18.85 -1.53
C THR A 204 -15.77 -18.65 -0.06
N ASP A 205 -16.42 -19.64 0.58
CA ASP A 205 -16.64 -19.61 2.05
C ASP A 205 -15.35 -19.42 2.84
N LEU A 206 -14.27 -20.05 2.38
CA LEU A 206 -12.94 -19.92 2.96
C LEU A 206 -12.40 -18.49 2.81
N THR A 207 -12.47 -17.95 1.60
CA THR A 207 -11.99 -16.60 1.30
C THR A 207 -12.75 -15.54 2.11
N GLN A 208 -14.08 -15.65 2.17
CA GLN A 208 -14.88 -14.66 2.92
C GLN A 208 -14.64 -14.77 4.44
N TYR A 209 -14.53 -15.99 4.97
CA TYR A 209 -14.24 -16.20 6.38
C TYR A 209 -12.86 -15.60 6.76
N ASN A 210 -11.83 -15.92 5.99
CA ASN A 210 -10.48 -15.41 6.21
C ASN A 210 -10.40 -13.89 5.92
N GLY A 211 -11.14 -13.40 4.93
CA GLY A 211 -11.28 -11.98 4.65
C GLY A 211 -11.85 -11.19 5.84
N ASN A 212 -12.83 -11.75 6.56
CA ASN A 212 -13.33 -11.11 7.79
C ASN A 212 -12.26 -11.05 8.90
N ILE A 213 -11.45 -12.10 9.07
CA ILE A 213 -10.35 -12.10 10.05
C ILE A 213 -9.34 -10.99 9.73
N VAL A 214 -8.95 -10.87 8.46
CA VAL A 214 -8.00 -9.83 8.02
C VAL A 214 -8.61 -8.45 8.17
N PHE A 215 -9.85 -8.25 7.74
CA PHE A 215 -10.57 -6.98 7.93
C PHE A 215 -10.61 -6.55 9.40
N GLU A 216 -10.99 -7.44 10.31
CA GLU A 216 -11.01 -7.17 11.75
C GLU A 216 -9.59 -6.90 12.30
N GLY A 217 -8.60 -7.62 11.79
CA GLY A 217 -7.20 -7.42 12.13
C GLY A 217 -6.69 -6.04 11.74
N ILE A 218 -6.95 -5.59 10.52
CA ILE A 218 -6.59 -4.25 10.01
C ILE A 218 -7.26 -3.15 10.86
N VAL A 219 -8.57 -3.26 11.09
CA VAL A 219 -9.32 -2.28 11.89
C VAL A 219 -8.82 -2.23 13.33
N SER A 220 -8.62 -3.40 13.96
CA SER A 220 -8.15 -3.50 15.34
C SER A 220 -6.74 -2.95 15.49
N SER A 221 -5.79 -3.34 14.62
CA SER A 221 -4.41 -2.84 14.67
C SER A 221 -4.33 -1.34 14.46
N SER A 222 -5.12 -0.80 13.53
CA SER A 222 -5.17 0.65 13.28
C SER A 222 -5.63 1.41 14.52
N LYS A 223 -6.71 0.97 15.18
CA LYS A 223 -7.19 1.57 16.43
C LYS A 223 -6.16 1.50 17.55
N GLU A 224 -5.53 0.35 17.74
CA GLU A 224 -4.52 0.18 18.79
C GLU A 224 -3.25 1.00 18.51
N CYS A 225 -2.82 1.12 17.25
CA CYS A 225 -1.71 1.99 16.86
C CYS A 225 -2.01 3.45 17.18
N LEU A 226 -3.18 3.96 16.78
CA LEU A 226 -3.59 5.35 17.06
C LEU A 226 -3.65 5.64 18.55
N LYS A 227 -4.28 4.75 19.33
CA LYS A 227 -4.38 4.86 20.79
C LYS A 227 -3.02 4.91 21.48
N ASN A 228 -1.99 4.39 20.84
CA ASN A 228 -0.64 4.27 21.41
C ASN A 228 0.37 5.21 20.73
N ASP A 229 -0.06 6.24 20.00
CA ASP A 229 0.78 7.22 19.30
C ASP A 229 1.76 6.58 18.31
N ILE A 230 1.40 5.44 17.71
CA ILE A 230 2.14 4.80 16.64
C ILE A 230 1.65 5.39 15.32
N ASN A 231 2.57 5.75 14.43
CA ASN A 231 2.23 6.31 13.13
C ASN A 231 1.40 5.33 12.30
N VAL A 232 0.24 5.79 11.85
CA VAL A 232 -0.65 5.08 10.93
C VAL A 232 -0.73 5.86 9.62
N GLY A 233 -0.50 5.18 8.50
CA GLY A 233 -0.71 5.71 7.17
C GLY A 233 -1.88 5.03 6.47
N LEU A 234 -2.40 5.65 5.41
CA LEU A 234 -3.47 5.09 4.59
C LEU A 234 -2.90 4.60 3.25
N GLY A 235 -3.23 3.36 2.89
CA GLY A 235 -2.91 2.75 1.61
C GLY A 235 -4.11 2.01 1.04
N THR A 236 -4.15 1.80 -0.28
CA THR A 236 -5.32 1.21 -0.94
C THR A 236 -5.10 -0.22 -1.39
N ASP A 237 -3.85 -0.66 -1.53
CA ASP A 237 -3.50 -1.92 -2.19
C ASP A 237 -4.21 -2.07 -3.55
N THR A 238 -4.14 -0.99 -4.34
CA THR A 238 -4.83 -0.87 -5.64
C THR A 238 -4.35 -1.95 -6.60
N ALA A 239 -5.29 -2.50 -7.34
CA ALA A 239 -5.29 -3.64 -8.25
C ALA A 239 -5.77 -4.95 -7.61
N CYS A 240 -6.07 -4.96 -6.30
CA CYS A 240 -6.92 -6.00 -5.72
C CYS A 240 -8.34 -5.93 -6.30
N PRO A 241 -9.12 -7.02 -6.25
CA PRO A 241 -10.50 -7.02 -6.74
C PRO A 241 -11.32 -5.87 -6.14
N PHE A 242 -12.04 -5.14 -6.98
CA PHE A 242 -12.83 -3.94 -6.65
C PHE A 242 -12.02 -2.72 -6.16
N VAL A 243 -10.70 -2.78 -6.04
CA VAL A 243 -9.88 -1.63 -5.66
C VAL A 243 -9.33 -0.94 -6.91
N THR A 244 -9.90 0.21 -7.24
CA THR A 244 -9.60 0.92 -8.48
C THR A 244 -8.57 2.03 -8.26
N HIS A 245 -7.82 2.38 -9.31
CA HIS A 245 -6.80 3.44 -9.29
C HIS A 245 -7.38 4.88 -9.22
N TYR A 246 -8.67 5.04 -9.01
CA TYR A 246 -9.31 6.35 -8.90
C TYR A 246 -10.13 6.52 -7.62
N ASP A 247 -10.12 5.53 -6.74
CA ASP A 247 -10.97 5.51 -5.54
C ASP A 247 -10.19 5.60 -4.22
N THR A 248 -8.98 6.16 -4.23
CA THR A 248 -8.17 6.35 -3.00
C THR A 248 -8.93 7.09 -1.90
N TRP A 249 -9.84 8.01 -2.26
CA TRP A 249 -10.71 8.69 -1.31
C TRP A 249 -11.59 7.74 -0.47
N ARG A 250 -11.90 6.53 -0.99
CA ARG A 250 -12.66 5.52 -0.24
C ARG A 250 -11.92 4.96 0.94
N GLU A 251 -10.59 4.86 0.86
CA GLU A 251 -9.79 4.45 2.01
C GLU A 251 -9.97 5.43 3.18
N LEU A 252 -10.05 6.75 2.90
CA LEU A 252 -10.34 7.75 3.91
C LEU A 252 -11.76 7.57 4.47
N ALA A 253 -12.75 7.30 3.61
CA ALA A 253 -14.13 7.06 4.05
C ALA A 253 -14.23 5.78 4.91
N TYR A 254 -13.55 4.71 4.53
CA TYR A 254 -13.50 3.47 5.32
C TYR A 254 -12.74 3.66 6.62
N PHE A 255 -11.64 4.42 6.62
CA PHE A 255 -10.94 4.77 7.86
C PHE A 255 -11.87 5.50 8.82
N MET A 256 -12.64 6.49 8.35
CA MET A 256 -13.64 7.18 9.17
C MET A 256 -14.73 6.24 9.69
N LYS A 257 -15.23 5.36 8.83
CA LYS A 257 -16.31 4.43 9.20
C LYS A 257 -15.88 3.38 10.22
N TYR A 258 -14.69 2.83 10.08
CA TYR A 258 -14.28 1.63 10.82
C TYR A 258 -13.22 1.88 11.89
N VAL A 259 -12.38 2.91 11.74
CA VAL A 259 -11.25 3.17 12.65
C VAL A 259 -11.51 4.39 13.53
N GLN A 260 -11.60 5.57 12.95
CA GLN A 260 -11.76 6.83 13.68
C GLN A 260 -12.60 7.81 12.87
N ASN A 261 -13.79 8.15 13.37
CA ASN A 261 -14.74 9.03 12.68
C ASN A 261 -14.36 10.52 12.81
N ASP A 262 -13.24 10.89 12.20
CA ASP A 262 -12.79 12.28 12.09
C ASP A 262 -12.17 12.51 10.70
N ALA A 263 -12.77 13.40 9.92
CA ALA A 263 -12.29 13.71 8.57
C ALA A 263 -10.91 14.42 8.57
N ARG A 264 -10.57 15.19 9.61
CA ARG A 264 -9.25 15.83 9.73
C ARG A 264 -8.16 14.80 9.91
N GLU A 265 -8.39 13.83 10.79
CA GLU A 265 -7.47 12.71 11.03
C GLU A 265 -7.32 11.85 9.77
N ALA A 266 -8.42 11.51 9.09
CA ALA A 266 -8.36 10.76 7.85
C ALA A 266 -7.52 11.47 6.78
N ILE A 267 -7.72 12.79 6.59
CA ILE A 267 -6.94 13.60 5.67
C ILE A 267 -5.48 13.72 6.12
N TYR A 268 -5.22 13.92 7.42
CA TYR A 268 -3.86 13.97 7.98
C TYR A 268 -3.10 12.68 7.69
N HIS A 269 -3.69 11.52 8.00
CA HIS A 269 -3.06 10.22 7.78
C HIS A 269 -2.82 9.91 6.29
N ALA A 270 -3.71 10.38 5.40
CA ALA A 270 -3.56 10.23 3.94
C ALA A 270 -2.57 11.23 3.31
N THR A 271 -2.16 12.27 4.02
CA THR A 271 -1.28 13.34 3.49
C THR A 271 0.01 13.45 4.29
N LEU A 272 0.06 14.30 5.32
CA LEU A 272 1.28 14.53 6.10
C LEU A 272 1.73 13.28 6.85
N GLY A 273 0.80 12.50 7.42
CA GLY A 273 1.11 11.23 8.08
C GLY A 273 1.82 10.25 7.14
N ASN A 274 1.27 10.05 5.93
CA ASN A 274 1.91 9.24 4.89
C ASN A 274 3.28 9.80 4.47
N ALA A 275 3.41 11.11 4.34
CA ALA A 275 4.69 11.74 3.97
C ALA A 275 5.76 11.53 5.05
N ILE A 276 5.42 11.61 6.33
CA ILE A 276 6.31 11.31 7.47
C ILE A 276 6.78 9.86 7.41
N ILE A 277 5.85 8.91 7.26
CA ILE A 277 6.17 7.48 7.17
C ILE A 277 7.09 7.20 5.99
N ALA A 278 6.81 7.82 4.85
CA ALA A 278 7.61 7.69 3.63
C ALA A 278 8.97 8.45 3.70
N GLY A 279 9.16 9.33 4.68
CA GLY A 279 10.38 10.14 4.85
C GLY A 279 10.51 11.29 3.85
N ILE A 280 9.38 11.80 3.34
CA ILE A 280 9.30 12.91 2.37
C ILE A 280 8.48 14.11 2.86
N ASP A 281 8.22 14.18 4.15
CA ASP A 281 7.43 15.24 4.80
C ASP A 281 8.05 16.63 4.63
N LYS A 282 9.34 16.72 4.40
CA LYS A 282 10.02 17.99 4.04
C LYS A 282 9.75 18.42 2.60
N GLU A 283 9.35 17.51 1.72
CA GLU A 283 9.06 17.77 0.30
C GLU A 283 7.57 18.01 0.04
N THR A 284 6.68 17.27 0.72
CA THR A 284 5.23 17.27 0.43
C THR A 284 4.42 16.82 1.67
N GLY A 285 3.09 16.73 1.53
CA GLY A 285 2.16 16.23 2.55
C GLY A 285 1.46 17.34 3.34
N SER A 286 1.94 18.57 3.30
CA SER A 286 1.31 19.75 3.91
C SER A 286 1.52 21.00 3.05
N ILE A 287 0.71 22.03 3.27
CA ILE A 287 0.82 23.32 2.58
C ILE A 287 1.71 24.23 3.42
N GLU A 288 2.99 24.26 3.06
CA GLU A 288 4.02 25.03 3.74
C GLU A 288 4.98 25.67 2.73
N ILE A 289 5.63 26.77 3.15
CA ILE A 289 6.65 27.45 2.33
C ILE A 289 7.80 26.46 2.07
N ASN A 290 8.33 26.46 0.85
CA ASN A 290 9.40 25.60 0.35
C ASN A 290 9.03 24.12 0.12
N LYS A 291 7.78 23.70 0.35
CA LYS A 291 7.30 22.39 -0.09
C LYS A 291 6.82 22.42 -1.56
N SER A 292 6.78 21.25 -2.17
CA SER A 292 6.22 21.07 -3.50
C SER A 292 4.76 21.53 -3.54
N CYS A 293 4.40 22.29 -4.56
CA CYS A 293 3.03 22.72 -4.76
C CYS A 293 2.23 21.53 -5.34
N ASP A 294 1.84 20.62 -4.44
CA ASP A 294 1.01 19.44 -4.70
C ASP A 294 -0.33 19.64 -3.97
N LEU A 295 -1.40 19.99 -4.72
CA LEU A 295 -2.67 20.39 -4.13
C LEU A 295 -3.83 19.64 -4.79
N LEU A 296 -4.81 19.28 -3.97
CA LEU A 296 -6.12 18.82 -4.41
C LEU A 296 -7.15 19.90 -4.05
N ILE A 297 -7.83 20.43 -5.07
CA ILE A 297 -8.91 21.40 -4.91
C ILE A 297 -10.22 20.70 -5.20
N VAL A 298 -11.18 20.84 -4.31
CA VAL A 298 -12.53 20.27 -4.39
C VAL A 298 -13.59 21.36 -4.27
N ASP A 299 -14.79 21.12 -4.81
CA ASP A 299 -15.86 22.13 -4.85
C ASP A 299 -16.57 22.32 -3.49
N LYS A 300 -16.52 21.30 -2.63
CA LYS A 300 -17.19 21.30 -1.33
C LYS A 300 -16.22 20.88 -0.22
N ASN A 301 -16.56 21.25 1.01
CA ASN A 301 -15.72 20.99 2.17
C ASN A 301 -15.64 19.48 2.50
N PRO A 302 -14.46 18.84 2.40
CA PRO A 302 -14.31 17.42 2.73
C PRO A 302 -14.36 17.14 4.24
N LEU A 303 -14.27 18.16 5.09
CA LEU A 303 -14.45 18.01 6.54
C LEU A 303 -15.93 17.84 6.93
N GLU A 304 -16.85 18.31 6.10
CA GLU A 304 -18.29 18.10 6.28
C GLU A 304 -18.75 16.77 5.70
N ASP A 305 -18.18 16.39 4.55
CA ASP A 305 -18.46 15.12 3.87
C ASP A 305 -17.20 14.67 3.10
N ILE A 306 -16.58 13.61 3.55
CA ILE A 306 -15.35 13.07 2.96
C ILE A 306 -15.56 12.63 1.51
N THR A 307 -16.78 12.31 1.09
CA THR A 307 -17.09 11.93 -0.30
C THR A 307 -16.89 13.08 -1.29
N ASN A 308 -16.75 14.32 -0.82
CA ASN A 308 -16.38 15.48 -1.66
C ASN A 308 -14.99 15.34 -2.28
N LEU A 309 -14.12 14.43 -1.78
CA LEU A 309 -12.85 14.07 -2.40
C LEU A 309 -13.00 13.21 -3.66
N ARG A 310 -14.18 12.62 -3.90
CA ARG A 310 -14.46 11.68 -5.01
C ARG A 310 -14.23 12.28 -6.40
N ASN A 311 -14.46 13.58 -6.56
CA ASN A 311 -14.38 14.27 -7.84
C ASN A 311 -13.57 15.56 -7.71
N PRO A 312 -12.27 15.53 -7.97
CA PRO A 312 -11.42 16.72 -7.93
C PRO A 312 -11.91 17.82 -8.89
N TYR A 313 -12.03 19.04 -8.40
CA TYR A 313 -12.20 20.21 -9.26
C TYR A 313 -10.90 20.53 -9.99
N MET A 314 -9.77 20.45 -9.27
CA MET A 314 -8.46 20.71 -9.83
C MET A 314 -7.40 19.90 -9.07
N VAL A 315 -6.40 19.41 -9.78
CA VAL A 315 -5.18 18.81 -9.22
C VAL A 315 -4.01 19.68 -9.61
N VAL A 316 -3.18 20.07 -8.64
CA VAL A 316 -1.90 20.71 -8.89
C VAL A 316 -0.80 19.74 -8.50
N PHE A 317 0.12 19.49 -9.40
CA PHE A 317 1.27 18.63 -9.17
C PHE A 317 2.56 19.32 -9.59
N LYS A 318 3.45 19.53 -8.61
CA LYS A 318 4.69 20.30 -8.82
C LYS A 318 4.45 21.65 -9.51
N GLY A 319 3.39 22.35 -9.09
CA GLY A 319 2.96 23.63 -9.64
C GLY A 319 2.25 23.55 -11.00
N LYS A 320 2.15 22.38 -11.62
CA LYS A 320 1.39 22.18 -12.88
C LYS A 320 -0.08 21.94 -12.59
N VAL A 321 -0.94 22.76 -13.16
CA VAL A 321 -2.38 22.75 -12.92
C VAL A 321 -3.10 21.85 -13.91
N ILE A 322 -3.92 20.91 -13.40
CA ILE A 322 -4.84 20.07 -14.17
C ILE A 322 -6.26 20.45 -13.75
N LYS A 323 -6.95 21.22 -14.61
CA LYS A 323 -8.33 21.65 -14.36
C LYS A 323 -9.31 20.58 -14.82
N HIS A 324 -10.37 20.35 -14.01
CA HIS A 324 -11.46 19.40 -14.28
C HIS A 324 -10.95 18.04 -14.76
N PRO A 325 -10.08 17.38 -13.99
CA PRO A 325 -9.54 16.09 -14.38
C PRO A 325 -10.67 15.07 -14.57
N LYS A 326 -10.61 14.29 -15.65
CA LYS A 326 -11.64 13.29 -15.96
C LYS A 326 -11.02 11.89 -15.93
N VAL A 327 -11.64 11.01 -15.15
CA VAL A 327 -11.31 9.59 -15.08
C VAL A 327 -12.57 8.78 -15.44
N LYS A 328 -12.41 7.80 -16.32
CA LYS A 328 -13.51 6.87 -16.64
C LYS A 328 -13.67 5.90 -15.47
N LYS A 329 -14.79 6.01 -14.76
CA LYS A 329 -15.15 5.13 -13.66
C LYS A 329 -15.95 3.91 -14.15
N ILE A 330 -15.82 2.78 -13.46
CA ILE A 330 -16.57 1.56 -13.75
C ILE A 330 -17.86 1.61 -12.90
N LYS A 331 -18.97 1.97 -13.54
CA LYS A 331 -20.25 2.23 -12.85
C LYS A 331 -20.70 1.09 -11.91
N TYR A 332 -20.56 -0.15 -12.34
CA TYR A 332 -20.92 -1.31 -11.52
C TYR A 332 -20.07 -1.38 -10.24
N VAL A 333 -18.74 -1.20 -10.36
CA VAL A 333 -17.81 -1.22 -9.20
C VAL A 333 -18.15 -0.09 -8.23
N GLU A 334 -18.42 1.12 -8.76
CA GLU A 334 -18.82 2.26 -7.95
C GLU A 334 -20.10 1.98 -7.16
N GLN A 335 -21.10 1.42 -7.81
CA GLN A 335 -22.39 1.10 -7.19
C GLN A 335 -22.27 0.06 -6.08
N GLU A 336 -21.45 -0.97 -6.28
CA GLU A 336 -21.23 -2.00 -5.25
C GLU A 336 -20.45 -1.45 -4.06
N LEU A 337 -19.38 -0.70 -4.31
CA LEU A 337 -18.59 -0.09 -3.24
C LEU A 337 -19.40 0.97 -2.45
N ASP A 338 -20.28 1.73 -3.08
CA ASP A 338 -21.10 2.77 -2.42
C ASP A 338 -22.07 2.19 -1.39
N LYS A 339 -22.47 0.93 -1.50
CA LYS A 339 -23.30 0.24 -0.49
C LYS A 339 -22.59 0.06 0.85
N HIS A 340 -21.27 0.19 0.86
CA HIS A 340 -20.43 -0.08 2.04
C HIS A 340 -19.76 1.17 2.64
N LEU A 341 -20.12 2.37 2.11
CA LEU A 341 -19.71 3.68 2.67
C LEU A 341 -20.41 4.01 3.97
#